data_a0874a403a03f721ba741bfbfd8e810c
#
_entry.id   a0874a403a03f721ba741bfbfd8e810c
#
_cell.length_a   1.000
_cell.length_b   1.000
_cell.length_c   1.000
_cell.angle_alpha   90.00
_cell.angle_beta   90.00
_cell.angle_gamma   90.00
#
_symmetry.space_group_name_H-M   'P 1'
#
loop_
_entity.id
_entity.type
_entity.pdbx_description
1 polymer ?
#
loop_
_entity_poly.entity_id
_entity_poly.type
_entity_poly.pdbx_seq_one_letter_code
_entity_poly.pdbx_strand_id
1 'polypeptide(L)'
;MQPYPPQLIVEPDDGLGPVLEFLRSAQSSLLIKQFTFTEASLIQAVIDRHHDGVDVRVMLNPARSGGDRANDETFARLADAGVNVAWSNPKFYVTHEKSIVADGRAALVATFNLCEKYFTLTRDYGVITHEPQHVAQIMQVFEADWAQGDWQPRAYEGLLWSNANSRYHMAQFIDSARRRLDIQHPKYVDVAILDRIAEAAERGVKVHVLCGGKHGISDWDVLDTFASLRTLRRIGVKVHKQKNLRLHAKLLIADGERALVGSMNIDRSAFDLRRELGITLGEPAIVARLQQVFDSDWALSHHYEPP
;
A
#
# COMPACT_ATOMS: atom_id res chain seq x y z
N MET A 1 22.59 -11.41 -15.23
CA MET A 1 21.24 -11.98 -15.12
C MET A 1 20.27 -10.83 -15.39
N GLN A 2 19.33 -10.97 -16.32
CA GLN A 2 18.25 -9.97 -16.42
C GLN A 2 17.42 -10.07 -15.15
N PRO A 3 17.07 -8.92 -14.51
CA PRO A 3 16.18 -8.95 -13.37
C PRO A 3 14.85 -9.58 -13.78
N TYR A 4 14.28 -10.42 -12.92
CA TYR A 4 12.92 -10.91 -13.14
C TYR A 4 11.99 -9.69 -13.15
N PRO A 5 11.04 -9.60 -14.12
CA PRO A 5 10.09 -8.50 -14.14
C PRO A 5 9.26 -8.53 -12.84
N PRO A 6 8.83 -7.37 -12.35
CA PRO A 6 7.93 -7.33 -11.21
C PRO A 6 6.62 -8.06 -11.51
N GLN A 7 5.99 -8.59 -10.48
CA GLN A 7 4.69 -9.26 -10.59
C GLN A 7 3.64 -8.40 -9.90
N LEU A 8 2.48 -8.26 -10.54
CA LEU A 8 1.33 -7.56 -9.99
C LEU A 8 0.34 -8.56 -9.40
N ILE A 9 -0.14 -8.28 -8.21
CA ILE A 9 -1.26 -8.96 -7.56
C ILE A 9 -2.43 -7.99 -7.54
N VAL A 10 -3.59 -8.43 -7.98
CA VAL A 10 -4.83 -7.64 -8.03
C VAL A 10 -5.89 -8.32 -7.17
N GLU A 11 -6.27 -7.70 -6.06
CA GLU A 11 -7.30 -8.27 -5.20
C GLU A 11 -8.69 -7.67 -5.50
N PRO A 12 -9.75 -8.49 -5.41
CA PRO A 12 -9.77 -9.90 -5.01
C PRO A 12 -9.61 -10.88 -6.19
N ASP A 13 -9.22 -10.40 -7.39
CA ASP A 13 -9.23 -11.18 -8.64
C ASP A 13 -8.23 -12.35 -8.57
N ASP A 14 -7.05 -12.13 -7.99
CA ASP A 14 -5.99 -13.14 -7.86
C ASP A 14 -6.09 -13.94 -6.54
N GLY A 15 -6.79 -13.40 -5.54
CA GLY A 15 -7.00 -14.03 -4.24
C GLY A 15 -5.72 -14.32 -3.46
N LEU A 16 -5.83 -15.18 -2.45
CA LEU A 16 -4.76 -15.49 -1.51
C LEU A 16 -3.54 -16.20 -2.13
N GLY A 17 -3.74 -16.90 -3.26
CA GLY A 17 -2.75 -17.80 -3.86
C GLY A 17 -1.36 -17.17 -4.05
N PRO A 18 -1.23 -16.04 -4.76
CA PRO A 18 0.08 -15.43 -5.04
C PRO A 18 0.87 -15.05 -3.78
N VAL A 19 0.20 -14.56 -2.73
CA VAL A 19 0.86 -14.23 -1.46
C VAL A 19 1.32 -15.49 -0.73
N LEU A 20 0.49 -16.53 -0.74
CA LEU A 20 0.83 -17.83 -0.15
C LEU A 20 2.04 -18.48 -0.85
N GLU A 21 2.07 -18.44 -2.19
CA GLU A 21 3.19 -18.91 -2.99
C GLU A 21 4.46 -18.10 -2.70
N PHE A 22 4.35 -16.78 -2.58
CA PHE A 22 5.47 -15.91 -2.26
C PHE A 22 6.07 -16.25 -0.88
N LEU A 23 5.25 -16.45 0.15
CA LEU A 23 5.73 -16.89 1.47
C LEU A 23 6.44 -18.25 1.41
N ARG A 24 5.85 -19.21 0.69
CA ARG A 24 6.40 -20.57 0.54
C ARG A 24 7.68 -20.61 -0.29
N SER A 25 7.93 -19.63 -1.13
CA SER A 25 9.15 -19.55 -1.97
C SER A 25 10.42 -19.27 -1.18
N ALA A 26 10.32 -18.70 0.03
CA ALA A 26 11.47 -18.39 0.87
C ALA A 26 12.24 -19.66 1.27
N GLN A 27 13.56 -19.66 1.07
CA GLN A 27 14.46 -20.78 1.34
C GLN A 27 15.44 -20.50 2.47
N SER A 28 15.80 -19.23 2.70
CA SER A 28 16.83 -18.85 3.68
C SER A 28 16.35 -17.82 4.68
N SER A 29 15.57 -16.85 4.26
CA SER A 29 15.07 -15.79 5.14
C SER A 29 13.72 -15.24 4.70
N LEU A 30 12.92 -14.81 5.70
CA LEU A 30 11.61 -14.19 5.48
C LEU A 30 11.41 -13.06 6.48
N LEU A 31 11.34 -11.83 5.98
CA LEU A 31 11.10 -10.63 6.78
C LEU A 31 9.70 -10.12 6.47
N ILE A 32 8.85 -10.00 7.48
CA ILE A 32 7.45 -9.60 7.34
C ILE A 32 7.17 -8.39 8.21
N LYS A 33 6.65 -7.31 7.62
CA LYS A 33 6.15 -6.14 8.35
C LYS A 33 4.69 -5.91 7.98
N GLN A 34 3.79 -5.97 8.96
CA GLN A 34 2.34 -5.91 8.73
C GLN A 34 1.60 -5.04 9.74
N PHE A 35 0.64 -4.25 9.22
CA PHE A 35 -0.28 -3.49 10.06
C PHE A 35 -1.32 -4.41 10.72
N THR A 36 -1.92 -5.34 9.95
CA THR A 36 -2.81 -6.37 10.49
C THR A 36 -2.57 -7.70 9.77
N PHE A 37 -2.38 -8.77 10.54
CA PHE A 37 -2.09 -10.10 10.04
C PHE A 37 -2.93 -11.13 10.82
N THR A 38 -4.04 -11.58 10.24
CA THR A 38 -5.00 -12.50 10.88
C THR A 38 -5.45 -13.66 9.97
N GLU A 39 -4.96 -13.71 8.72
CA GLU A 39 -5.30 -14.81 7.80
C GLU A 39 -4.61 -16.10 8.22
N ALA A 40 -5.40 -17.09 8.63
CA ALA A 40 -4.91 -18.31 9.27
C ALA A 40 -3.96 -19.14 8.41
N SER A 41 -4.22 -19.23 7.11
CA SER A 41 -3.40 -20.02 6.18
C SER A 41 -2.05 -19.36 5.90
N LEU A 42 -1.99 -18.02 5.86
CA LEU A 42 -0.73 -17.29 5.75
C LEU A 42 0.10 -17.37 7.03
N ILE A 43 -0.54 -17.29 8.22
CA ILE A 43 0.14 -17.49 9.51
C ILE A 43 0.74 -18.89 9.56
N GLN A 44 -0.03 -19.92 9.12
CA GLN A 44 0.48 -21.29 9.10
C GLN A 44 1.66 -21.43 8.14
N ALA A 45 1.60 -20.84 6.94
CA ALA A 45 2.72 -20.85 6.00
C ALA A 45 4.00 -20.22 6.56
N VAL A 46 3.89 -19.15 7.35
CA VAL A 46 5.02 -18.51 8.04
C VAL A 46 5.62 -19.47 9.08
N ILE A 47 4.78 -20.14 9.87
CA ILE A 47 5.20 -21.13 10.87
C ILE A 47 5.89 -22.32 10.18
N ASP A 48 5.32 -22.82 9.09
CA ASP A 48 5.89 -23.93 8.31
C ASP A 48 7.29 -23.58 7.78
N ARG A 49 7.48 -22.36 7.24
CA ARG A 49 8.81 -21.90 6.81
C ARG A 49 9.81 -21.87 7.95
N HIS A 50 9.41 -21.37 9.12
CA HIS A 50 10.27 -21.40 10.31
C HIS A 50 10.67 -22.83 10.70
N HIS A 51 9.74 -23.76 10.73
CA HIS A 51 10.02 -25.17 11.03
C HIS A 51 10.90 -25.86 9.98
N ASP A 52 10.84 -25.39 8.71
CA ASP A 52 11.72 -25.84 7.64
C ASP A 52 13.15 -25.22 7.70
N GLY A 53 13.43 -24.41 8.74
CA GLY A 53 14.76 -23.83 8.99
C GLY A 53 15.00 -22.49 8.32
N VAL A 54 13.98 -21.83 7.77
CA VAL A 54 14.06 -20.46 7.25
C VAL A 54 14.17 -19.48 8.43
N ASP A 55 15.08 -18.50 8.35
CA ASP A 55 15.16 -17.39 9.33
C ASP A 55 13.97 -16.45 9.16
N VAL A 56 12.94 -16.63 9.97
CA VAL A 56 11.69 -15.86 9.89
C VAL A 56 11.65 -14.81 10.98
N ARG A 57 11.47 -13.55 10.57
CA ARG A 57 11.23 -12.41 11.48
C ARG A 57 9.95 -11.67 11.09
N VAL A 58 9.06 -11.48 12.05
CA VAL A 58 7.75 -10.85 11.84
C VAL A 58 7.62 -9.63 12.75
N MET A 59 7.31 -8.48 12.17
CA MET A 59 7.03 -7.23 12.87
C MET A 59 5.56 -6.85 12.69
N LEU A 60 4.83 -6.75 13.79
CA LEU A 60 3.40 -6.46 13.81
C LEU A 60 3.11 -5.13 14.48
N ASN A 61 2.17 -4.38 13.92
CA ASN A 61 1.67 -3.16 14.58
C ASN A 61 0.85 -3.53 15.83
N PRO A 62 1.14 -2.95 17.02
CA PRO A 62 0.54 -3.39 18.28
C PRO A 62 -0.95 -3.04 18.40
N ALA A 63 -1.36 -1.88 17.88
CA ALA A 63 -2.74 -1.44 17.96
C ALA A 63 -3.09 -0.49 16.82
N ARG A 64 -4.34 -0.54 16.34
CA ARG A 64 -4.87 0.45 15.40
C ARG A 64 -5.11 1.79 16.11
N SER A 65 -5.29 2.86 15.35
CA SER A 65 -5.55 4.22 15.89
C SER A 65 -6.75 4.28 16.87
N GLY A 66 -7.73 3.36 16.75
CA GLY A 66 -8.86 3.20 17.65
C GLY A 66 -8.61 2.29 18.86
N GLY A 67 -7.37 1.81 19.07
CA GLY A 67 -7.03 0.93 20.20
C GLY A 67 -7.30 -0.57 19.95
N ASP A 68 -7.83 -0.96 18.80
CA ASP A 68 -8.05 -2.36 18.43
C ASP A 68 -6.71 -3.11 18.27
N ARG A 69 -6.58 -4.22 19.01
CA ARG A 69 -5.37 -5.05 19.11
C ARG A 69 -5.51 -6.35 18.30
N ALA A 70 -5.89 -6.23 17.04
CA ALA A 70 -6.20 -7.36 16.16
C ALA A 70 -5.03 -8.35 15.95
N ASN A 71 -3.79 -7.96 16.24
CA ASN A 71 -2.61 -8.81 16.07
C ASN A 71 -2.21 -9.62 17.34
N ASP A 72 -2.88 -9.45 18.47
CA ASP A 72 -2.45 -10.11 19.73
C ASP A 72 -2.44 -11.63 19.60
N GLU A 73 -3.49 -12.22 19.02
CA GLU A 73 -3.58 -13.66 18.80
C GLU A 73 -2.51 -14.17 17.83
N THR A 74 -2.28 -13.44 16.73
CA THR A 74 -1.23 -13.78 15.74
C THR A 74 0.15 -13.70 16.38
N PHE A 75 0.41 -12.66 17.16
CA PHE A 75 1.68 -12.50 17.88
C PHE A 75 1.93 -13.69 18.81
N ALA A 76 0.95 -14.06 19.64
CA ALA A 76 1.07 -15.20 20.56
C ALA A 76 1.30 -16.50 19.78
N ARG A 77 0.52 -16.78 18.74
CA ARG A 77 0.64 -17.99 17.92
C ARG A 77 2.01 -18.11 17.24
N LEU A 78 2.57 -17.03 16.72
CA LEU A 78 3.89 -17.01 16.12
C LEU A 78 5.00 -17.23 17.17
N ALA A 79 4.89 -16.56 18.34
CA ALA A 79 5.83 -16.71 19.44
C ALA A 79 5.82 -18.14 20.01
N ASP A 80 4.65 -18.74 20.19
CA ASP A 80 4.51 -20.13 20.67
C ASP A 80 5.11 -21.14 19.68
N ALA A 81 5.10 -20.84 18.40
CA ALA A 81 5.75 -21.65 17.36
C ALA A 81 7.27 -21.40 17.25
N GLY A 82 7.84 -20.49 18.04
CA GLY A 82 9.28 -20.18 18.06
C GLY A 82 9.73 -19.16 16.98
N VAL A 83 8.78 -18.56 16.25
CA VAL A 83 9.08 -17.51 15.26
C VAL A 83 9.55 -16.25 15.98
N ASN A 84 10.59 -15.58 15.46
CA ASN A 84 11.02 -14.28 15.95
C ASN A 84 9.97 -13.22 15.60
N VAL A 85 9.12 -12.87 16.55
CA VAL A 85 8.06 -11.85 16.40
C VAL A 85 8.31 -10.67 17.33
N ALA A 86 8.10 -9.45 16.83
CA ALA A 86 8.23 -8.21 17.58
C ALA A 86 7.10 -7.24 17.27
N TRP A 87 6.80 -6.38 18.24
CA TRP A 87 5.97 -5.21 17.99
C TRP A 87 6.77 -4.16 17.23
N SER A 88 6.09 -3.45 16.34
CA SER A 88 6.72 -2.45 15.49
C SER A 88 7.30 -1.27 16.28
N ASN A 89 8.19 -0.52 15.63
CA ASN A 89 8.92 0.59 16.22
C ASN A 89 7.96 1.64 16.83
N PRO A 90 7.99 1.89 18.16
CA PRO A 90 7.08 2.78 18.85
C PRO A 90 7.27 4.27 18.52
N LYS A 91 8.31 4.63 17.76
CA LYS A 91 8.49 5.99 17.25
C LYS A 91 7.39 6.42 16.29
N PHE A 92 6.73 5.46 15.63
CA PHE A 92 5.63 5.72 14.73
C PHE A 92 4.29 5.57 15.44
N TYR A 93 3.37 6.50 15.18
CA TYR A 93 2.00 6.41 15.72
C TYR A 93 1.35 5.07 15.40
N VAL A 94 1.51 4.58 14.17
CA VAL A 94 1.29 3.20 13.75
C VAL A 94 2.27 2.82 12.64
N THR A 95 2.64 1.55 12.56
CA THR A 95 3.31 0.99 11.39
C THR A 95 2.23 0.45 10.46
N HIS A 96 1.95 1.22 9.40
CA HIS A 96 0.91 0.88 8.42
C HIS A 96 1.48 0.30 7.12
N GLU A 97 2.79 0.17 7.05
CA GLU A 97 3.51 -0.55 5.99
C GLU A 97 3.05 -2.00 5.88
N LYS A 98 3.00 -2.53 4.66
CA LYS A 98 2.71 -3.92 4.34
C LYS A 98 3.77 -4.40 3.37
N SER A 99 4.80 -5.02 3.91
CA SER A 99 5.92 -5.54 3.12
C SER A 99 6.35 -6.93 3.57
N ILE A 100 6.85 -7.70 2.62
CA ILE A 100 7.44 -9.02 2.86
C ILE A 100 8.71 -9.11 2.01
N VAL A 101 9.83 -9.53 2.58
CA VAL A 101 11.07 -9.80 1.83
C VAL A 101 11.41 -11.28 1.96
N ALA A 102 11.63 -11.94 0.81
CA ALA A 102 12.05 -13.33 0.73
C ALA A 102 13.51 -13.40 0.25
N ASP A 103 14.36 -14.08 1.02
CA ASP A 103 15.76 -14.42 0.72
C ASP A 103 16.66 -13.22 0.38
N GLY A 104 16.24 -11.99 0.70
CA GLY A 104 16.93 -10.78 0.26
C GLY A 104 16.98 -10.61 -1.26
N ARG A 105 16.08 -11.25 -2.02
CA ARG A 105 16.03 -11.28 -3.49
C ARG A 105 14.75 -10.76 -4.09
N ALA A 106 13.66 -10.82 -3.34
CA ALA A 106 12.36 -10.34 -3.77
C ALA A 106 11.63 -9.67 -2.61
N ALA A 107 10.84 -8.64 -2.91
CA ALA A 107 10.02 -7.97 -1.92
C ALA A 107 8.60 -7.74 -2.44
N LEU A 108 7.61 -8.06 -1.61
CA LEU A 108 6.20 -7.68 -1.82
C LEU A 108 5.96 -6.34 -1.13
N VAL A 109 5.41 -5.38 -1.87
CA VAL A 109 4.85 -4.12 -1.37
C VAL A 109 3.36 -4.12 -1.66
N ALA A 110 2.52 -3.99 -0.62
CA ALA A 110 1.08 -4.17 -0.77
C ALA A 110 0.26 -2.99 -0.22
N THR A 111 -0.95 -2.82 -0.78
CA THR A 111 -1.98 -1.93 -0.22
C THR A 111 -2.81 -2.63 0.84
N PHE A 112 -2.92 -3.95 0.76
CA PHE A 112 -3.75 -4.83 1.60
C PHE A 112 -3.04 -5.30 2.87
N ASN A 113 -3.84 -5.60 3.89
CA ASN A 113 -3.38 -6.34 5.06
C ASN A 113 -3.56 -7.85 4.83
N LEU A 114 -2.86 -8.67 5.61
CA LEU A 114 -2.98 -10.13 5.55
C LEU A 114 -4.18 -10.62 6.38
N CYS A 115 -5.39 -10.26 5.90
CA CYS A 115 -6.67 -10.65 6.48
C CYS A 115 -7.63 -11.09 5.36
N GLU A 116 -8.45 -12.09 5.60
CA GLU A 116 -9.38 -12.70 4.62
C GLU A 116 -10.15 -11.69 3.75
N LYS A 117 -10.70 -10.64 4.38
CA LYS A 117 -11.51 -9.63 3.66
C LYS A 117 -10.77 -8.92 2.53
N TYR A 118 -9.44 -8.82 2.60
CA TYR A 118 -8.64 -8.16 1.56
C TYR A 118 -8.43 -9.04 0.35
N PHE A 119 -8.56 -10.35 0.50
CA PHE A 119 -8.48 -11.33 -0.59
C PHE A 119 -9.83 -11.67 -1.21
N THR A 120 -10.95 -11.14 -0.64
CA THR A 120 -12.31 -11.55 -1.05
C THR A 120 -13.27 -10.39 -1.31
N LEU A 121 -13.08 -9.23 -0.67
CA LEU A 121 -14.10 -8.16 -0.63
C LEU A 121 -13.58 -6.79 -1.07
N THR A 122 -12.27 -6.58 -1.10
CA THR A 122 -11.69 -5.26 -1.35
C THR A 122 -10.93 -5.20 -2.65
N ARG A 123 -10.96 -4.04 -3.33
CA ARG A 123 -10.00 -3.73 -4.38
C ARG A 123 -8.70 -3.27 -3.72
N ASP A 124 -7.64 -4.01 -3.98
CA ASP A 124 -6.30 -3.79 -3.48
C ASP A 124 -5.25 -4.24 -4.50
N TYR A 125 -3.99 -3.88 -4.27
CA TYR A 125 -2.87 -4.23 -5.14
C TYR A 125 -1.65 -4.64 -4.34
N GLY A 126 -0.87 -5.59 -4.88
CA GLY A 126 0.46 -5.96 -4.42
C GLY A 126 1.45 -5.98 -5.58
N VAL A 127 2.68 -5.61 -5.30
CA VAL A 127 3.77 -5.64 -6.28
C VAL A 127 4.92 -6.44 -5.69
N ILE A 128 5.29 -7.55 -6.35
CA ILE A 128 6.51 -8.27 -6.04
C ILE A 128 7.61 -7.71 -6.94
N THR A 129 8.59 -7.06 -6.35
CA THR A 129 9.77 -6.52 -7.03
C THR A 129 10.99 -7.40 -6.79
N HIS A 130 11.82 -7.56 -7.82
CA HIS A 130 13.12 -8.20 -7.76
C HIS A 130 14.26 -7.20 -7.99
N GLU A 131 13.94 -5.89 -8.03
CA GLU A 131 14.94 -4.83 -8.17
C GLU A 131 15.84 -4.81 -6.92
N PRO A 132 17.16 -5.07 -7.06
CA PRO A 132 18.04 -5.22 -5.90
C PRO A 132 18.07 -3.99 -4.98
N GLN A 133 17.94 -2.79 -5.54
CA GLN A 133 17.93 -1.53 -4.78
C GLN A 133 16.66 -1.40 -3.95
N HIS A 134 15.49 -1.79 -4.47
CA HIS A 134 14.24 -1.84 -3.72
C HIS A 134 14.33 -2.82 -2.56
N VAL A 135 14.76 -4.06 -2.84
CA VAL A 135 14.88 -5.11 -1.83
C VAL A 135 15.85 -4.68 -0.73
N ALA A 136 17.03 -4.18 -1.10
CA ALA A 136 18.03 -3.73 -0.15
C ALA A 136 17.53 -2.59 0.75
N GLN A 137 16.81 -1.62 0.18
CA GLN A 137 16.27 -0.49 0.94
C GLN A 137 15.15 -0.94 1.90
N ILE A 138 14.25 -1.84 1.48
CA ILE A 138 13.20 -2.40 2.34
C ILE A 138 13.83 -3.19 3.52
N MET A 139 14.87 -3.97 3.26
CA MET A 139 15.63 -4.68 4.32
C MET A 139 16.27 -3.71 5.29
N GLN A 140 16.93 -2.65 4.81
CA GLN A 140 17.55 -1.63 5.67
C GLN A 140 16.52 -0.98 6.61
N VAL A 141 15.34 -0.65 6.08
CA VAL A 141 14.24 -0.09 6.89
C VAL A 141 13.71 -1.12 7.88
N PHE A 142 13.60 -2.39 7.48
CA PHE A 142 13.19 -3.46 8.39
C PHE A 142 14.16 -3.58 9.55
N GLU A 143 15.47 -3.64 9.29
CA GLU A 143 16.50 -3.75 10.34
C GLU A 143 16.53 -2.53 11.28
N ALA A 144 16.39 -1.32 10.72
CA ALA A 144 16.34 -0.10 11.54
C ALA A 144 15.11 -0.10 12.46
N ASP A 145 13.92 -0.46 11.92
CA ASP A 145 12.69 -0.53 12.70
C ASP A 145 12.73 -1.68 13.73
N TRP A 146 13.33 -2.82 13.39
CA TRP A 146 13.52 -3.94 14.31
C TRP A 146 14.41 -3.56 15.51
N ALA A 147 15.47 -2.80 15.25
CA ALA A 147 16.35 -2.25 16.28
C ALA A 147 15.78 -1.01 16.99
N GLN A 148 14.53 -0.59 16.64
CA GLN A 148 13.90 0.65 17.12
C GLN A 148 14.76 1.91 16.86
N GLY A 149 15.57 1.86 15.79
CA GLY A 149 16.47 2.90 15.35
C GLY A 149 15.84 3.93 14.42
N ASP A 150 16.64 4.88 13.97
CA ASP A 150 16.29 5.86 12.95
C ASP A 150 16.77 5.40 11.58
N TRP A 151 16.02 5.74 10.55
CA TRP A 151 16.41 5.54 9.17
C TRP A 151 15.88 6.66 8.30
N GLN A 152 16.69 7.12 7.36
CA GLN A 152 16.33 8.10 6.33
C GLN A 152 16.85 7.64 4.96
N PRO A 153 16.09 7.82 3.90
CA PRO A 153 16.55 7.49 2.55
C PRO A 153 17.71 8.40 2.13
N ARG A 154 18.78 7.82 1.59
CA ARG A 154 19.92 8.57 1.05
C ARG A 154 19.65 9.08 -0.36
N ALA A 155 18.87 8.35 -1.13
CA ALA A 155 18.49 8.67 -2.50
C ALA A 155 17.07 8.17 -2.77
N TYR A 156 16.43 8.74 -3.80
CA TYR A 156 15.16 8.23 -4.32
C TYR A 156 15.43 7.18 -5.40
N GLU A 157 15.02 5.97 -5.15
CA GLU A 157 15.20 4.81 -6.03
C GLU A 157 13.85 4.18 -6.41
N GLY A 158 12.78 4.96 -6.46
CA GLY A 158 11.45 4.47 -6.79
C GLY A 158 10.60 4.07 -5.58
N LEU A 159 11.15 4.09 -4.35
CA LEU A 159 10.41 3.84 -3.12
C LEU A 159 10.06 5.13 -2.38
N LEU A 160 8.82 5.22 -1.92
CA LEU A 160 8.31 6.32 -1.11
C LEU A 160 8.18 5.87 0.35
N TRP A 161 8.83 6.59 1.25
CA TRP A 161 8.80 6.32 2.68
C TRP A 161 8.14 7.45 3.45
N SER A 162 7.14 7.14 4.27
CA SER A 162 6.52 8.16 5.11
C SER A 162 7.41 8.55 6.27
N ASN A 163 7.11 9.72 6.75
CA ASN A 163 7.82 10.73 7.49
C ASN A 163 9.24 11.05 6.99
N ALA A 164 9.51 10.75 5.72
CA ALA A 164 10.77 11.08 5.06
C ALA A 164 10.52 11.80 3.71
N ASN A 165 10.24 11.02 2.65
CA ASN A 165 10.17 11.56 1.28
C ASN A 165 8.82 11.34 0.58
N SER A 166 7.86 10.63 1.19
CA SER A 166 6.67 10.13 0.50
C SER A 166 5.75 11.24 -0.01
N ARG A 167 5.44 12.26 0.79
CA ARG A 167 4.60 13.39 0.34
C ARG A 167 5.22 14.12 -0.85
N TYR A 168 6.52 14.39 -0.77
CA TYR A 168 7.24 15.08 -1.84
C TYR A 168 7.21 14.29 -3.15
N HIS A 169 7.54 13.00 -3.13
CA HIS A 169 7.55 12.19 -4.35
C HIS A 169 6.14 11.86 -4.88
N MET A 170 5.13 11.74 -4.02
CA MET A 170 3.74 11.64 -4.47
C MET A 170 3.29 12.93 -5.16
N ALA A 171 3.64 14.10 -4.61
CA ALA A 171 3.38 15.38 -5.25
C ALA A 171 4.07 15.48 -6.62
N GLN A 172 5.36 15.15 -6.71
CA GLN A 172 6.09 15.12 -7.98
C GLN A 172 5.48 14.13 -8.98
N PHE A 173 5.00 12.97 -8.51
CA PHE A 173 4.31 12.00 -9.36
C PHE A 173 3.06 12.61 -9.99
N ILE A 174 2.23 13.30 -9.20
CA ILE A 174 1.02 14.00 -9.68
C ILE A 174 1.39 15.12 -10.65
N ASP A 175 2.40 15.94 -10.32
CA ASP A 175 2.87 17.04 -11.16
C ASP A 175 3.40 16.58 -12.52
N SER A 176 3.87 15.33 -12.60
CA SER A 176 4.40 14.74 -13.83
C SER A 176 3.32 14.32 -14.83
N ALA A 177 2.06 14.21 -14.44
CA ALA A 177 0.96 13.87 -15.34
C ALA A 177 0.72 15.00 -16.35
N ARG A 178 0.58 14.63 -17.64
CA ARG A 178 0.42 15.56 -18.78
C ARG A 178 -0.93 15.48 -19.45
N ARG A 179 -1.55 14.30 -19.48
CA ARG A 179 -2.79 14.03 -20.24
C ARG A 179 -3.89 13.49 -19.35
N ARG A 180 -3.54 12.52 -18.49
CA ARG A 180 -4.50 11.79 -17.64
C ARG A 180 -3.87 11.43 -16.31
N LEU A 181 -4.61 11.63 -15.23
CA LEU A 181 -4.28 11.18 -13.89
C LEU A 181 -5.46 10.39 -13.32
N ASP A 182 -5.25 9.11 -13.10
CA ASP A 182 -6.24 8.23 -12.48
C ASP A 182 -5.84 7.94 -11.03
N ILE A 183 -6.77 8.15 -10.11
CA ILE A 183 -6.56 7.98 -8.67
C ILE A 183 -7.63 7.04 -8.12
N GLN A 184 -7.23 5.91 -7.56
CA GLN A 184 -8.10 4.97 -6.86
C GLN A 184 -7.68 4.92 -5.39
N HIS A 185 -8.42 5.63 -4.54
CA HIS A 185 -7.99 5.91 -3.17
C HIS A 185 -9.19 6.09 -2.23
N PRO A 186 -9.13 5.59 -0.97
CA PRO A 186 -10.25 5.74 -0.05
C PRO A 186 -10.35 7.14 0.58
N LYS A 187 -9.23 7.86 0.80
CA LYS A 187 -9.15 9.06 1.63
C LYS A 187 -8.49 10.24 0.88
N TYR A 188 -9.03 11.45 1.09
CA TYR A 188 -8.60 12.69 0.43
C TYR A 188 -8.59 13.84 1.44
N VAL A 189 -7.53 13.95 2.27
CA VAL A 189 -7.46 14.90 3.40
C VAL A 189 -6.16 15.71 3.43
N ASP A 190 -5.04 15.18 2.90
CA ASP A 190 -3.77 15.93 2.88
C ASP A 190 -3.82 17.11 1.92
N VAL A 191 -3.74 18.33 2.46
CA VAL A 191 -3.90 19.58 1.71
C VAL A 191 -2.87 19.74 0.60
N ALA A 192 -1.60 19.35 0.84
CA ALA A 192 -0.55 19.51 -0.16
C ALA A 192 -0.77 18.56 -1.36
N ILE A 193 -1.25 17.35 -1.14
CA ILE A 193 -1.57 16.42 -2.23
C ILE A 193 -2.84 16.86 -2.95
N LEU A 194 -3.85 17.34 -2.23
CA LEU A 194 -5.08 17.88 -2.84
C LEU A 194 -4.79 19.08 -3.75
N ASP A 195 -3.89 19.96 -3.34
CA ASP A 195 -3.44 21.10 -4.12
C ASP A 195 -2.76 20.63 -5.44
N ARG A 196 -1.87 19.61 -5.40
CA ARG A 196 -1.28 19.08 -6.63
C ARG A 196 -2.31 18.44 -7.57
N ILE A 197 -3.33 17.77 -7.02
CA ILE A 197 -4.44 17.22 -7.82
C ILE A 197 -5.23 18.35 -8.48
N ALA A 198 -5.50 19.44 -7.76
CA ALA A 198 -6.17 20.61 -8.28
C ALA A 198 -5.36 21.29 -9.40
N GLU A 199 -4.08 21.54 -9.17
CA GLU A 199 -3.19 22.10 -10.19
C GLU A 199 -3.07 21.20 -11.44
N ALA A 200 -3.08 19.87 -11.29
CA ALA A 200 -3.12 18.99 -12.43
C ALA A 200 -4.38 19.22 -13.29
N ALA A 201 -5.56 19.35 -12.66
CA ALA A 201 -6.80 19.67 -13.36
C ALA A 201 -6.76 21.05 -14.03
N GLU A 202 -6.21 22.07 -13.37
CA GLU A 202 -6.03 23.43 -13.90
C GLU A 202 -5.07 23.47 -15.11
N ARG A 203 -4.04 22.60 -15.14
CA ARG A 203 -3.17 22.39 -16.31
C ARG A 203 -3.86 21.69 -17.47
N GLY A 204 -5.14 21.29 -17.32
CA GLY A 204 -5.91 20.58 -18.34
C GLY A 204 -5.71 19.06 -18.36
N VAL A 205 -5.07 18.48 -17.35
CA VAL A 205 -4.97 17.03 -17.19
C VAL A 205 -6.36 16.47 -16.88
N LYS A 206 -6.75 15.38 -17.55
CA LYS A 206 -8.00 14.67 -17.25
C LYS A 206 -7.85 13.88 -15.96
N VAL A 207 -8.36 14.41 -14.86
CA VAL A 207 -8.26 13.76 -13.55
C VAL A 207 -9.52 12.96 -13.27
N HIS A 208 -9.33 11.66 -13.00
CA HIS A 208 -10.38 10.72 -12.60
C HIS A 208 -10.09 10.20 -11.18
N VAL A 209 -11.08 10.28 -10.33
CA VAL A 209 -11.02 9.83 -8.93
C VAL A 209 -12.05 8.74 -8.70
N LEU A 210 -11.60 7.53 -8.34
CA LEU A 210 -12.41 6.49 -7.74
C LEU A 210 -12.28 6.55 -6.23
N CYS A 211 -13.40 6.70 -5.51
CA CYS A 211 -13.46 6.69 -4.05
C CYS A 211 -14.38 5.58 -3.52
N GLY A 212 -14.27 5.25 -2.24
CA GLY A 212 -15.07 4.23 -1.55
C GLY A 212 -16.32 4.79 -0.84
N GLY A 213 -16.61 6.09 -0.97
CA GLY A 213 -17.57 6.77 -0.10
C GLY A 213 -17.01 6.83 1.33
N LYS A 214 -17.78 6.43 2.34
CA LYS A 214 -17.31 6.39 3.73
C LYS A 214 -16.52 5.13 4.11
N HIS A 215 -16.46 4.13 3.22
CA HIS A 215 -15.73 2.89 3.52
C HIS A 215 -14.21 3.10 3.43
N GLY A 216 -13.47 2.54 4.39
CA GLY A 216 -12.02 2.67 4.47
C GLY A 216 -11.52 4.02 5.00
N ILE A 217 -12.43 4.87 5.50
CA ILE A 217 -12.13 6.18 6.08
C ILE A 217 -12.43 6.12 7.57
N SER A 218 -11.56 6.69 8.40
CA SER A 218 -11.82 6.90 9.82
C SER A 218 -12.95 7.94 9.99
N ASP A 219 -13.80 7.77 10.99
CA ASP A 219 -14.98 8.65 11.17
C ASP A 219 -14.62 10.14 11.21
N TRP A 220 -13.49 10.48 11.80
CA TRP A 220 -12.99 11.88 11.88
C TRP A 220 -12.51 12.45 10.54
N ASP A 221 -12.21 11.62 9.52
CA ASP A 221 -11.75 12.05 8.19
C ASP A 221 -12.87 12.05 7.13
N VAL A 222 -14.06 11.57 7.47
CA VAL A 222 -15.17 11.42 6.52
C VAL A 222 -15.60 12.78 5.97
N LEU A 223 -15.83 13.76 6.85
CA LEU A 223 -16.28 15.09 6.45
C LEU A 223 -15.24 15.82 5.61
N ASP A 224 -13.97 15.73 6.00
CA ASP A 224 -12.86 16.37 5.27
C ASP A 224 -12.67 15.73 3.90
N THR A 225 -12.74 14.39 3.80
CA THR A 225 -12.71 13.67 2.50
C THR A 225 -13.87 14.12 1.61
N PHE A 226 -15.09 14.22 2.14
CA PHE A 226 -16.25 14.64 1.34
C PHE A 226 -16.14 16.10 0.89
N ALA A 227 -15.67 17.00 1.76
CA ALA A 227 -15.44 18.41 1.42
C ALA A 227 -14.38 18.53 0.30
N SER A 228 -13.28 17.79 0.41
CA SER A 228 -12.21 17.75 -0.60
C SER A 228 -12.71 17.24 -1.94
N LEU A 229 -13.45 16.13 -1.96
CA LEU A 229 -14.03 15.58 -3.20
C LEU A 229 -15.03 16.54 -3.86
N ARG A 230 -15.85 17.27 -3.06
CA ARG A 230 -16.75 18.33 -3.60
C ARG A 230 -15.94 19.46 -4.23
N THR A 231 -14.85 19.87 -3.59
CA THR A 231 -13.96 20.94 -4.11
C THR A 231 -13.32 20.52 -5.42
N LEU A 232 -12.73 19.31 -5.48
CA LEU A 232 -12.14 18.76 -6.70
C LEU A 232 -13.16 18.67 -7.85
N ARG A 233 -14.40 18.27 -7.57
CA ARG A 233 -15.45 18.26 -8.61
C ARG A 233 -15.76 19.64 -9.18
N ARG A 234 -15.80 20.68 -8.34
CA ARG A 234 -16.07 22.06 -8.78
C ARG A 234 -15.05 22.59 -9.78
N ILE A 235 -13.84 22.07 -9.75
CA ILE A 235 -12.75 22.43 -10.68
C ILE A 235 -12.60 21.41 -11.83
N GLY A 236 -13.59 20.54 -12.04
CA GLY A 236 -13.64 19.67 -13.21
C GLY A 236 -13.09 18.25 -13.03
N VAL A 237 -12.62 17.88 -11.84
CA VAL A 237 -12.22 16.49 -11.55
C VAL A 237 -13.45 15.58 -11.59
N LYS A 238 -13.35 14.46 -12.30
CA LYS A 238 -14.42 13.46 -12.33
C LYS A 238 -14.29 12.56 -11.11
N VAL A 239 -15.29 12.58 -10.24
CA VAL A 239 -15.34 11.76 -9.02
C VAL A 239 -16.43 10.70 -9.16
N HIS A 240 -16.02 9.44 -9.06
CA HIS A 240 -16.88 8.27 -9.06
C HIS A 240 -16.75 7.48 -7.76
N LYS A 241 -17.83 6.81 -7.38
CA LYS A 241 -17.83 5.86 -6.25
C LYS A 241 -17.84 4.44 -6.76
N GLN A 242 -16.86 3.66 -6.31
CA GLN A 242 -16.78 2.23 -6.56
C GLN A 242 -17.94 1.50 -5.87
N LYS A 243 -18.60 0.59 -6.56
CA LYS A 243 -19.78 -0.11 -6.06
C LYS A 243 -19.54 -1.59 -5.75
N ASN A 244 -18.89 -2.28 -6.66
CA ASN A 244 -18.83 -3.74 -6.65
C ASN A 244 -17.89 -4.30 -5.57
N LEU A 245 -16.86 -3.54 -5.21
CA LEU A 245 -15.86 -3.89 -4.22
C LEU A 245 -15.70 -2.75 -3.22
N ARG A 246 -15.33 -3.08 -2.01
CA ARG A 246 -14.88 -2.07 -1.03
C ARG A 246 -13.53 -1.54 -1.50
N LEU A 247 -13.41 -0.23 -1.62
CA LEU A 247 -12.14 0.37 -2.02
C LEU A 247 -11.21 0.49 -0.83
N HIS A 248 -10.04 -0.14 -0.94
CA HIS A 248 -8.94 0.02 0.02
C HIS A 248 -7.61 0.31 -0.69
N ALA A 249 -7.55 0.16 -2.00
CA ALA A 249 -6.39 0.48 -2.84
C ALA A 249 -5.85 1.90 -2.62
N LYS A 250 -4.56 2.09 -2.82
CA LYS A 250 -3.87 3.37 -2.91
C LYS A 250 -3.05 3.32 -4.20
N LEU A 251 -3.69 3.73 -5.28
CA LEU A 251 -3.16 3.67 -6.64
C LEU A 251 -3.29 5.03 -7.31
N LEU A 252 -2.20 5.49 -7.92
CA LEU A 252 -2.18 6.58 -8.87
C LEU A 252 -1.59 6.09 -10.19
N ILE A 253 -2.17 6.48 -11.32
CA ILE A 253 -1.64 6.18 -12.66
C ILE A 253 -1.52 7.50 -13.41
N ALA A 254 -0.33 7.81 -13.92
CA ALA A 254 -0.04 8.98 -14.72
C ALA A 254 0.15 8.59 -16.20
N ASP A 255 -0.70 9.14 -17.07
CA ASP A 255 -0.67 9.02 -18.53
C ASP A 255 -0.75 7.58 -19.08
N GLY A 256 -1.05 6.58 -18.25
CA GLY A 256 -0.95 5.15 -18.59
C GLY A 256 0.50 4.66 -18.77
N GLU A 257 1.49 5.44 -18.32
CA GLU A 257 2.91 5.17 -18.48
C GLU A 257 3.62 4.85 -17.16
N ARG A 258 3.10 5.36 -16.03
CA ARG A 258 3.66 5.15 -14.70
C ARG A 258 2.55 4.94 -13.68
N ALA A 259 2.84 4.16 -12.67
CA ALA A 259 1.94 3.95 -11.55
C ALA A 259 2.66 4.12 -10.21
N LEU A 260 1.91 4.47 -9.18
CA LEU A 260 2.32 4.49 -7.78
C LEU A 260 1.34 3.63 -6.99
N VAL A 261 1.87 2.62 -6.29
CA VAL A 261 1.13 1.70 -5.42
C VAL A 261 1.74 1.74 -4.04
N GLY A 262 0.94 1.74 -2.97
CA GLY A 262 1.50 1.71 -1.62
C GLY A 262 0.48 1.68 -0.50
N SER A 263 0.97 1.84 0.72
CA SER A 263 0.13 1.79 1.92
C SER A 263 -0.39 3.16 2.36
N MET A 264 0.19 4.26 1.87
CA MET A 264 -0.10 5.63 2.32
C MET A 264 -1.50 6.08 1.93
N ASN A 265 -2.32 6.42 2.90
CA ASN A 265 -3.51 7.20 2.65
C ASN A 265 -3.15 8.67 2.35
N ILE A 266 -3.98 9.36 1.57
CA ILE A 266 -3.82 10.81 1.35
C ILE A 266 -4.34 11.54 2.59
N ASP A 267 -3.63 11.38 3.71
CA ASP A 267 -3.86 12.07 4.97
C ASP A 267 -2.54 12.47 5.65
N ARG A 268 -2.59 13.51 6.46
CA ARG A 268 -1.41 14.07 7.13
C ARG A 268 -0.69 13.03 7.99
N SER A 269 -1.44 12.20 8.72
CA SER A 269 -0.81 11.23 9.62
C SER A 269 -0.05 10.14 8.86
N ALA A 270 -0.52 9.76 7.67
CA ALA A 270 0.17 8.79 6.82
C ALA A 270 1.53 9.32 6.35
N PHE A 271 1.64 10.61 6.08
CA PHE A 271 2.91 11.20 5.63
C PHE A 271 3.85 11.58 6.78
N ASP A 272 3.33 12.02 7.93
CA ASP A 272 4.14 12.65 8.97
C ASP A 272 4.36 11.77 10.21
N LEU A 273 3.46 10.84 10.52
CA LEU A 273 3.43 10.16 11.82
C LEU A 273 3.53 8.63 11.74
N ARG A 274 3.26 8.05 10.58
CA ARG A 274 3.22 6.59 10.38
C ARG A 274 4.45 6.08 9.67
N ARG A 275 4.75 4.79 9.81
CA ARG A 275 5.63 4.08 8.88
C ARG A 275 4.79 3.53 7.73
N GLU A 276 5.06 4.01 6.52
CA GLU A 276 4.36 3.64 5.28
C GLU A 276 5.38 3.42 4.16
N LEU A 277 5.00 2.65 3.15
CA LEU A 277 5.81 2.35 1.97
C LEU A 277 4.97 2.44 0.71
N GLY A 278 5.52 3.08 -0.32
CA GLY A 278 5.02 3.07 -1.69
C GLY A 278 6.11 2.73 -2.69
N ILE A 279 5.70 2.24 -3.85
CA ILE A 279 6.57 1.90 -4.97
C ILE A 279 6.06 2.55 -6.26
N THR A 280 6.96 3.17 -7.02
CA THR A 280 6.69 3.66 -8.38
C THR A 280 7.05 2.60 -9.40
N LEU A 281 6.23 2.47 -10.44
CA LEU A 281 6.33 1.45 -11.48
C LEU A 281 6.30 2.13 -12.84
N GLY A 282 7.16 1.68 -13.74
CA GLY A 282 7.24 2.12 -15.12
C GLY A 282 7.22 0.97 -16.13
N GLU A 283 7.14 -0.28 -15.67
CA GLU A 283 7.10 -1.46 -16.54
C GLU A 283 5.79 -1.49 -17.33
N PRO A 284 5.84 -1.42 -18.67
CA PRO A 284 4.64 -1.25 -19.50
C PRO A 284 3.57 -2.29 -19.26
N ALA A 285 3.92 -3.56 -19.04
CA ALA A 285 2.96 -4.64 -18.82
C ALA A 285 2.22 -4.48 -17.47
N ILE A 286 2.93 -4.07 -16.42
CA ILE A 286 2.34 -3.84 -15.09
C ILE A 286 1.42 -2.62 -15.13
N VAL A 287 1.90 -1.50 -15.70
CA VAL A 287 1.10 -0.27 -15.79
C VAL A 287 -0.14 -0.49 -16.66
N ALA A 288 -0.01 -1.21 -17.78
CA ALA A 288 -1.15 -1.54 -18.64
C ALA A 288 -2.20 -2.41 -17.90
N ARG A 289 -1.75 -3.38 -17.08
CA ARG A 289 -2.69 -4.20 -16.27
C ARG A 289 -3.38 -3.36 -15.19
N LEU A 290 -2.66 -2.49 -14.49
CA LEU A 290 -3.24 -1.55 -13.51
C LEU A 290 -4.25 -0.62 -14.18
N GLN A 291 -3.94 -0.09 -15.37
CA GLN A 291 -4.85 0.76 -16.13
C GLN A 291 -6.11 0.00 -16.56
N GLN A 292 -5.97 -1.24 -17.02
CA GLN A 292 -7.11 -2.10 -17.39
C GLN A 292 -8.04 -2.34 -16.21
N VAL A 293 -7.49 -2.63 -15.03
CA VAL A 293 -8.28 -2.83 -13.80
C VAL A 293 -8.97 -1.54 -13.38
N PHE A 294 -8.25 -0.41 -13.38
CA PHE A 294 -8.84 0.89 -13.10
C PHE A 294 -10.00 1.21 -14.05
N ASP A 295 -9.82 1.04 -15.36
CA ASP A 295 -10.83 1.33 -16.37
C ASP A 295 -12.07 0.41 -16.22
N SER A 296 -11.85 -0.86 -15.84
CA SER A 296 -12.94 -1.79 -15.53
C SER A 296 -13.73 -1.35 -14.28
N ASP A 297 -13.05 -1.03 -13.19
CA ASP A 297 -13.66 -0.53 -11.96
C ASP A 297 -14.40 0.80 -12.22
N TRP A 298 -13.81 1.68 -13.04
CA TRP A 298 -14.42 2.95 -13.46
C TRP A 298 -15.73 2.73 -14.24
N ALA A 299 -15.73 1.80 -15.19
CA ALA A 299 -16.92 1.49 -16.00
C ALA A 299 -18.07 0.94 -15.15
N LEU A 300 -17.77 0.22 -14.07
CA LEU A 300 -18.73 -0.34 -13.12
C LEU A 300 -19.10 0.64 -11.99
N SER A 301 -18.46 1.79 -11.90
CA SER A 301 -18.71 2.83 -10.90
C SER A 301 -19.82 3.78 -11.33
N HIS A 302 -20.16 4.73 -10.48
CA HIS A 302 -21.10 5.78 -10.82
C HIS A 302 -20.60 7.13 -10.35
N HIS A 303 -21.03 8.17 -11.06
CA HIS A 303 -20.81 9.54 -10.65
C HIS A 303 -21.21 9.75 -9.18
N TYR A 304 -20.34 10.39 -8.42
CA TYR A 304 -20.53 10.51 -6.97
C TYR A 304 -20.58 11.98 -6.54
N GLU A 305 -21.65 12.31 -5.86
CA GLU A 305 -21.81 13.57 -5.12
C GLU A 305 -21.69 13.25 -3.64
N PRO A 306 -20.52 13.58 -3.02
CA PRO A 306 -20.37 13.41 -1.58
C PRO A 306 -21.37 14.29 -0.83
N PRO A 307 -22.07 13.75 0.20
CA PRO A 307 -23.04 14.52 0.99
C PRO A 307 -22.42 15.67 1.75
#